data_fb9a0465fb8a882564f265574c5f0109
#
_entry.id   fb9a0465fb8a882564f265574c5f0109
#
_cell.length_a   1.000
_cell.length_b   1.000
_cell.length_c   1.000
_cell.angle_alpha   90.00
_cell.angle_beta   90.00
_cell.angle_gamma   90.00
#
_symmetry.space_group_name_H-M   'P 1'
#
loop_
_entity.id
_entity.type
_entity.pdbx_description
1 polymer ?
#
loop_
_entity_poly.entity_id
_entity_poly.type
_entity_poly.pdbx_seq_one_letter_code
_entity_poly.pdbx_strand_id
1 'polypeptide(L)'
;IMSIRPVKHISGTTPHIEGAGVNLQRVFGFGDPSLTDPFLMMDDFRNDRPQDYVKGFPWHPHRGIETITYVLAGNVEHGDSLGNVGNLGAGDVQWMTAGSGIMHQEMPKGDVFGRMHGFQLWANLPSNLKMTSPRYQDVKSNEIPEIIDDDGTKVRVVVGSFWGKKGPVDGIAADPQYLDITVPAGKRKVFKVDTYKQTFAYIFEGSATFRDASKPFGVLVEKEVNGEEIHLRDMSGNRTLVVFGSGDEVVVQA
;
A
#
# COMPACT_ATOMS: atom_id res chain seq x y z
N ILE A 1 -9.14 28.74 -2.76
CA ILE A 1 -9.43 27.99 -1.53
C ILE A 1 -9.11 26.53 -1.84
N MET A 2 -8.11 25.96 -1.18
CA MET A 2 -7.81 24.55 -1.30
C MET A 2 -8.86 23.74 -0.56
N SER A 3 -9.32 22.63 -1.16
CA SER A 3 -10.32 21.76 -0.56
C SER A 3 -9.67 20.53 0.05
N ILE A 4 -10.13 20.18 1.24
CA ILE A 4 -9.68 18.97 1.94
C ILE A 4 -10.52 17.79 1.44
N ARG A 5 -9.86 16.70 1.08
CA ARG A 5 -10.53 15.48 0.63
C ARG A 5 -11.34 14.86 1.76
N PRO A 6 -12.65 14.65 1.57
CA PRO A 6 -13.45 13.89 2.52
C PRO A 6 -13.10 12.42 2.49
N VAL A 7 -13.37 11.73 3.60
CA VAL A 7 -13.33 10.27 3.63
C VAL A 7 -14.58 9.73 2.93
N LYS A 8 -14.38 8.90 1.91
CA LYS A 8 -15.44 8.30 1.10
C LYS A 8 -15.80 6.89 1.56
N HIS A 9 -14.80 6.14 2.04
CA HIS A 9 -14.96 4.75 2.45
C HIS A 9 -13.91 4.40 3.50
N ILE A 10 -14.32 3.64 4.51
CA ILE A 10 -13.45 3.05 5.52
C ILE A 10 -13.77 1.57 5.63
N SER A 11 -12.75 0.72 5.61
CA SER A 11 -12.92 -0.71 5.82
C SER A 11 -11.71 -1.33 6.52
N GLY A 12 -11.98 -2.37 7.29
CA GLY A 12 -10.94 -3.24 7.83
C GLY A 12 -10.45 -4.25 6.81
N THR A 13 -9.52 -5.09 7.23
CA THR A 13 -8.98 -6.18 6.42
C THR A 13 -9.77 -7.48 6.60
N THR A 14 -9.64 -8.38 5.62
CA THR A 14 -10.26 -9.72 5.64
C THR A 14 -9.18 -10.78 5.60
N PRO A 15 -9.20 -11.78 6.51
CA PRO A 15 -8.24 -12.90 6.46
C PRO A 15 -8.38 -13.70 5.16
N HIS A 16 -7.23 -14.00 4.54
CA HIS A 16 -7.13 -14.87 3.38
C HIS A 16 -5.94 -15.83 3.53
N ILE A 17 -6.03 -16.96 2.86
CA ILE A 17 -4.92 -17.91 2.71
C ILE A 17 -4.63 -18.00 1.22
N GLU A 18 -3.41 -17.66 0.85
CA GLU A 18 -2.96 -17.62 -0.55
C GLU A 18 -1.70 -18.48 -0.74
N GLY A 19 -1.32 -18.68 -2.00
CA GLY A 19 -0.16 -19.47 -2.32
C GLY A 19 -0.26 -20.91 -1.79
N ALA A 20 0.82 -21.41 -1.21
CA ALA A 20 0.88 -22.77 -0.61
C ALA A 20 0.49 -22.77 0.88
N GLY A 21 -0.19 -21.75 1.36
CA GLY A 21 -0.64 -21.64 2.75
C GLY A 21 -0.09 -20.41 3.47
N VAL A 22 0.02 -19.29 2.79
CA VAL A 22 0.38 -17.99 3.39
C VAL A 22 -0.86 -17.33 3.96
N ASN A 23 -0.88 -17.17 5.26
CA ASN A 23 -1.94 -16.43 5.96
C ASN A 23 -1.65 -14.93 5.88
N LEU A 24 -2.58 -14.19 5.31
CA LEU A 24 -2.47 -12.76 5.11
C LEU A 24 -3.80 -12.04 5.37
N GLN A 25 -3.75 -10.72 5.39
CA GLN A 25 -4.92 -9.86 5.51
C GLN A 25 -5.13 -9.11 4.20
N ARG A 26 -6.28 -9.32 3.56
CA ARG A 26 -6.63 -8.59 2.34
C ARG A 26 -7.20 -7.23 2.68
N VAL A 27 -6.54 -6.19 2.20
CA VAL A 27 -6.96 -4.79 2.41
C VAL A 27 -8.11 -4.44 1.48
N PHE A 28 -7.96 -4.75 0.20
CA PHE A 28 -9.01 -4.72 -0.81
C PHE A 28 -8.71 -5.72 -1.93
N GLY A 29 -9.74 -6.08 -2.68
CA GLY A 29 -9.66 -7.02 -3.80
C GLY A 29 -10.63 -6.63 -4.91
N PHE A 30 -11.16 -7.60 -5.61
CA PHE A 30 -11.92 -7.41 -6.84
C PHE A 30 -13.41 -6.99 -6.64
N GLY A 31 -13.84 -6.71 -5.42
CA GLY A 31 -15.25 -6.45 -5.10
C GLY A 31 -15.78 -5.12 -5.65
N ASP A 32 -15.02 -4.04 -5.50
CA ASP A 32 -15.38 -2.72 -6.02
C ASP A 32 -14.15 -2.01 -6.57
N PRO A 33 -13.80 -2.26 -7.85
CA PRO A 33 -12.65 -1.63 -8.48
C PRO A 33 -12.78 -0.12 -8.62
N SER A 34 -13.99 0.43 -8.55
CA SER A 34 -14.20 1.88 -8.67
C SER A 34 -13.59 2.69 -7.52
N LEU A 35 -13.41 2.06 -6.35
CA LEU A 35 -12.83 2.71 -5.18
C LEU A 35 -11.32 2.90 -5.27
N THR A 36 -10.63 1.99 -5.97
CA THR A 36 -9.16 1.90 -5.95
C THR A 36 -8.52 1.88 -7.33
N ASP A 37 -9.30 1.93 -8.41
CA ASP A 37 -8.78 1.94 -9.79
C ASP A 37 -7.62 2.94 -9.94
N PRO A 38 -6.47 2.58 -10.53
CA PRO A 38 -6.19 1.35 -11.27
C PRO A 38 -5.69 0.18 -10.40
N PHE A 39 -5.75 0.28 -9.09
CA PHE A 39 -5.28 -0.78 -8.20
C PHE A 39 -6.36 -1.83 -7.99
N LEU A 40 -5.99 -3.10 -8.19
CA LEU A 40 -6.93 -4.23 -8.21
C LEU A 40 -7.01 -4.96 -6.87
N MET A 41 -5.92 -5.00 -6.14
CA MET A 41 -5.79 -5.79 -4.90
C MET A 41 -4.63 -5.25 -4.07
N MET A 42 -4.80 -5.28 -2.75
CA MET A 42 -3.72 -5.06 -1.80
C MET A 42 -3.80 -6.08 -0.69
N ASP A 43 -2.68 -6.74 -0.41
CA ASP A 43 -2.52 -7.69 0.69
C ASP A 43 -1.47 -7.20 1.68
N ASP A 44 -1.78 -7.31 2.96
CA ASP A 44 -0.88 -7.17 4.09
C ASP A 44 -0.51 -8.57 4.58
N PHE A 45 0.72 -9.02 4.30
CA PHE A 45 1.19 -10.35 4.71
C PHE A 45 2.02 -10.32 5.99
N ARG A 46 1.76 -9.38 6.87
CA ARG A 46 2.38 -9.31 8.20
C ARG A 46 2.03 -10.53 9.03
N ASN A 47 3.06 -11.25 9.48
CA ASN A 47 2.92 -12.45 10.31
C ASN A 47 4.22 -12.69 11.09
N ASP A 48 4.10 -13.14 12.33
CA ASP A 48 5.22 -13.49 13.21
C ASP A 48 5.35 -14.99 13.46
N ARG A 49 4.54 -15.80 12.76
CA ARG A 49 4.51 -17.26 12.87
C ARG A 49 5.00 -17.89 11.58
N PRO A 50 6.27 -18.34 11.51
CA PRO A 50 6.85 -18.88 10.28
C PRO A 50 6.03 -20.00 9.63
N GLN A 51 5.40 -20.87 10.40
CA GLN A 51 4.56 -21.95 9.89
C GLN A 51 3.37 -21.44 9.06
N ASP A 52 2.97 -20.18 9.23
CA ASP A 52 1.83 -19.57 8.54
C ASP A 52 2.23 -18.84 7.24
N TYR A 53 3.51 -18.80 6.87
CA TYR A 53 3.95 -18.13 5.65
C TYR A 53 5.11 -18.78 4.89
N VAL A 54 5.93 -19.63 5.53
CA VAL A 54 7.19 -20.13 4.90
C VAL A 54 6.99 -20.96 3.64
N LYS A 55 5.80 -21.55 3.43
CA LYS A 55 5.50 -22.30 2.20
C LYS A 55 5.39 -21.40 0.98
N GLY A 56 5.15 -20.12 1.18
CA GLY A 56 5.26 -19.07 0.19
C GLY A 56 4.30 -19.19 -0.98
N PHE A 57 4.70 -18.52 -2.04
CA PHE A 57 3.97 -18.48 -3.30
C PHE A 57 4.80 -19.21 -4.37
N PRO A 58 4.62 -20.53 -4.54
CA PRO A 58 5.30 -21.29 -5.58
C PRO A 58 4.96 -20.77 -6.97
N TRP A 59 5.66 -21.27 -7.99
CA TRP A 59 5.52 -20.85 -9.38
C TRP A 59 4.06 -20.63 -9.80
N HIS A 60 3.74 -19.40 -10.18
CA HIS A 60 2.42 -18.97 -10.63
C HIS A 60 2.54 -17.87 -11.70
N PRO A 61 1.53 -17.72 -12.59
CA PRO A 61 1.55 -16.75 -13.66
C PRO A 61 0.89 -15.42 -13.30
N HIS A 62 1.37 -14.36 -13.94
CA HIS A 62 0.67 -13.07 -14.04
C HIS A 62 0.65 -12.59 -15.49
N ARG A 63 -0.38 -11.87 -15.86
CA ARG A 63 -0.54 -11.25 -17.18
C ARG A 63 -1.40 -10.00 -17.12
N GLY A 64 -1.01 -8.97 -17.86
CA GLY A 64 -1.79 -7.74 -18.04
C GLY A 64 -1.86 -6.83 -16.82
N ILE A 65 -1.03 -7.08 -15.81
CA ILE A 65 -0.97 -6.33 -14.55
C ILE A 65 0.47 -6.01 -14.17
N GLU A 66 0.59 -5.17 -13.15
CA GLU A 66 1.84 -4.96 -12.42
C GLU A 66 1.65 -5.42 -10.97
N THR A 67 2.69 -5.97 -10.38
CA THR A 67 2.72 -6.35 -8.96
C THR A 67 3.81 -5.58 -8.24
N ILE A 68 3.47 -5.02 -7.09
CA ILE A 68 4.39 -4.22 -6.28
C ILE A 68 4.51 -4.88 -4.91
N THR A 69 5.72 -5.29 -4.58
CA THR A 69 6.04 -5.89 -3.27
C THR A 69 6.92 -4.93 -2.48
N TYR A 70 6.44 -4.51 -1.32
CA TYR A 70 7.17 -3.66 -0.38
C TYR A 70 7.38 -4.39 0.93
N VAL A 71 8.63 -4.65 1.30
CA VAL A 71 8.99 -5.41 2.49
C VAL A 71 9.43 -4.46 3.61
N LEU A 72 8.86 -4.64 4.80
CA LEU A 72 9.20 -3.87 6.00
C LEU A 72 10.03 -4.68 7.00
N ALA A 73 9.79 -5.98 7.11
CA ALA A 73 10.55 -6.89 7.98
C ALA A 73 10.63 -8.28 7.37
N GLY A 74 11.74 -8.97 7.61
CA GLY A 74 12.05 -10.23 6.95
C GLY A 74 12.57 -10.01 5.54
N ASN A 75 12.47 -11.02 4.70
CA ASN A 75 12.82 -10.91 3.29
C ASN A 75 11.97 -11.83 2.43
N VAL A 76 11.91 -11.54 1.13
CA VAL A 76 11.23 -12.33 0.11
C VAL A 76 12.25 -12.67 -0.98
N GLU A 77 12.53 -13.96 -1.13
CA GLU A 77 13.30 -14.46 -2.27
C GLU A 77 12.35 -14.62 -3.46
N HIS A 78 12.76 -14.15 -4.62
CA HIS A 78 11.95 -14.26 -5.83
C HIS A 78 12.76 -14.79 -7.01
N GLY A 79 12.07 -15.44 -7.93
CA GLY A 79 12.62 -15.91 -9.20
C GLY A 79 11.55 -15.95 -10.26
N ASP A 80 11.93 -15.79 -11.53
CA ASP A 80 10.98 -15.77 -12.64
C ASP A 80 11.40 -16.64 -13.84
N SER A 81 10.48 -16.76 -14.79
CA SER A 81 10.68 -17.53 -16.03
C SER A 81 11.64 -16.88 -17.02
N LEU A 82 12.09 -15.66 -16.79
CA LEU A 82 13.09 -14.96 -17.59
C LEU A 82 14.52 -15.12 -17.03
N GLY A 83 14.66 -15.84 -15.92
CA GLY A 83 15.95 -16.09 -15.27
C GLY A 83 16.35 -15.03 -14.25
N ASN A 84 15.47 -14.10 -13.91
CA ASN A 84 15.73 -13.14 -12.82
C ASN A 84 15.59 -13.85 -11.48
N VAL A 85 16.55 -13.60 -10.60
CA VAL A 85 16.56 -14.07 -9.20
C VAL A 85 16.98 -12.93 -8.32
N GLY A 86 16.31 -12.76 -7.19
CA GLY A 86 16.64 -11.69 -6.28
C GLY A 86 16.10 -11.93 -4.87
N ASN A 87 16.42 -11.00 -3.99
CA ASN A 87 15.98 -11.01 -2.62
C ASN A 87 15.58 -9.60 -2.20
N LEU A 88 14.37 -9.46 -1.65
CA LEU A 88 13.86 -8.22 -1.09
C LEU A 88 14.02 -8.28 0.43
N GLY A 89 14.90 -7.44 0.96
CA GLY A 89 15.05 -7.25 2.39
C GLY A 89 14.20 -6.10 2.94
N ALA A 90 14.36 -5.81 4.22
CA ALA A 90 13.63 -4.74 4.88
C ALA A 90 13.84 -3.38 4.21
N GLY A 91 12.77 -2.73 3.83
CA GLY A 91 12.74 -1.45 3.12
C GLY A 91 12.88 -1.53 1.60
N ASP A 92 13.09 -2.72 1.04
CA ASP A 92 13.21 -2.90 -0.41
C ASP A 92 11.84 -2.97 -1.09
N VAL A 93 11.80 -2.60 -2.36
CA VAL A 93 10.61 -2.64 -3.21
C VAL A 93 10.94 -3.35 -4.51
N GLN A 94 10.02 -4.22 -4.96
CA GLN A 94 10.02 -4.76 -6.31
C GLN A 94 8.77 -4.30 -7.04
N TRP A 95 8.97 -3.69 -8.20
CA TRP A 95 7.89 -3.35 -9.12
C TRP A 95 8.03 -4.21 -10.36
N MET A 96 7.18 -5.22 -10.49
CA MET A 96 7.16 -6.13 -11.61
C MET A 96 6.04 -5.79 -12.58
N THR A 97 6.39 -5.53 -13.83
CA THR A 97 5.45 -5.43 -14.94
C THR A 97 5.29 -6.81 -15.55
N ALA A 98 4.15 -7.46 -15.37
CA ALA A 98 3.90 -8.78 -15.95
C ALA A 98 3.64 -8.70 -17.47
N GLY A 99 2.90 -7.69 -17.90
CA GLY A 99 2.66 -7.43 -19.33
C GLY A 99 2.08 -8.64 -20.06
N SER A 100 2.77 -9.09 -21.11
CA SER A 100 2.37 -10.22 -21.94
C SER A 100 2.36 -11.57 -21.23
N GLY A 101 2.99 -11.66 -20.06
CA GLY A 101 2.98 -12.82 -19.20
C GLY A 101 4.34 -13.16 -18.60
N ILE A 102 4.31 -13.55 -17.35
CA ILE A 102 5.47 -14.02 -16.60
C ILE A 102 5.04 -15.10 -15.60
N MET A 103 5.90 -16.09 -15.43
CA MET A 103 5.81 -17.04 -14.33
C MET A 103 6.81 -16.63 -13.27
N HIS A 104 6.41 -16.58 -12.01
CA HIS A 104 7.34 -16.31 -10.92
C HIS A 104 6.99 -17.08 -9.64
N GLN A 105 7.92 -17.06 -8.71
CA GLN A 105 7.72 -17.51 -7.35
C GLN A 105 8.22 -16.46 -6.37
N GLU A 106 7.60 -16.42 -5.20
CA GLU A 106 7.96 -15.55 -4.09
C GLU A 106 7.99 -16.38 -2.82
N MET A 107 9.14 -16.42 -2.15
CA MET A 107 9.35 -17.25 -0.97
C MET A 107 9.71 -16.35 0.23
N PRO A 108 8.76 -16.07 1.13
CA PRO A 108 9.00 -15.26 2.31
C PRO A 108 9.86 -16.00 3.34
N LYS A 109 10.72 -15.24 3.98
CA LYS A 109 11.59 -15.71 5.05
C LYS A 109 11.62 -14.67 6.17
N GLY A 110 11.24 -15.09 7.36
CA GLY A 110 11.22 -14.21 8.53
C GLY A 110 12.58 -13.68 8.92
N ASP A 111 12.58 -12.60 9.69
CA ASP A 111 13.77 -12.10 10.37
C ASP A 111 14.20 -13.05 11.52
N VAL A 112 15.19 -12.64 12.29
CA VAL A 112 15.70 -13.44 13.42
C VAL A 112 14.66 -13.72 14.52
N PHE A 113 13.57 -12.97 14.54
CA PHE A 113 12.42 -13.17 15.43
C PHE A 113 11.24 -13.88 14.76
N GLY A 114 11.42 -14.34 13.53
CA GLY A 114 10.34 -14.97 12.74
C GLY A 114 9.33 -14.00 12.16
N ARG A 115 9.59 -12.69 12.17
CA ARG A 115 8.69 -11.68 11.65
C ARG A 115 8.84 -11.53 10.14
N MET A 116 7.70 -11.54 9.46
CA MET A 116 7.56 -11.17 8.07
C MET A 116 6.53 -10.04 7.98
N HIS A 117 6.88 -8.91 7.41
CA HIS A 117 5.94 -7.82 7.20
C HIS A 117 6.17 -7.19 5.85
N GLY A 118 5.12 -7.05 5.08
CA GLY A 118 5.15 -6.41 3.79
C GLY A 118 3.78 -6.34 3.16
N PHE A 119 3.74 -5.68 2.02
CA PHE A 119 2.53 -5.46 1.25
C PHE A 119 2.73 -5.93 -0.18
N GLN A 120 1.70 -6.51 -0.76
CA GLN A 120 1.61 -6.71 -2.19
C GLN A 120 0.43 -5.90 -2.75
N LEU A 121 0.71 -5.10 -3.75
CA LEU A 121 -0.25 -4.27 -4.44
C LEU A 121 -0.29 -4.68 -5.91
N TRP A 122 -1.48 -4.86 -6.47
CA TRP A 122 -1.67 -5.12 -7.90
C TRP A 122 -2.22 -3.88 -8.59
N ALA A 123 -1.56 -3.47 -9.66
CA ALA A 123 -1.99 -2.39 -10.52
C ALA A 123 -2.40 -2.92 -11.90
N ASN A 124 -3.54 -2.47 -12.41
CA ASN A 124 -4.00 -2.83 -13.74
C ASN A 124 -3.22 -2.07 -14.80
N LEU A 125 -2.82 -2.75 -15.87
CA LEU A 125 -2.28 -2.09 -17.05
C LEU A 125 -3.44 -1.64 -17.96
N PRO A 126 -3.34 -0.45 -18.57
CA PRO A 126 -4.33 -0.04 -19.58
C PRO A 126 -4.27 -0.97 -20.79
N SER A 127 -5.36 -1.02 -21.57
CA SER A 127 -5.52 -1.98 -22.65
C SER A 127 -4.38 -1.97 -23.66
N ASN A 128 -3.84 -0.79 -23.98
CA ASN A 128 -2.73 -0.62 -24.91
C ASN A 128 -1.37 -1.10 -24.38
N LEU A 129 -1.26 -1.35 -23.09
CA LEU A 129 -0.01 -1.82 -22.45
C LEU A 129 -0.13 -3.22 -21.83
N LYS A 130 -1.29 -3.86 -21.90
CA LYS A 130 -1.49 -5.19 -21.31
C LYS A 130 -0.56 -6.26 -21.85
N MET A 131 -0.10 -6.11 -23.09
CA MET A 131 0.79 -7.04 -23.77
C MET A 131 2.23 -6.51 -23.90
N THR A 132 2.59 -5.50 -23.11
CA THR A 132 3.98 -5.00 -23.08
C THR A 132 4.95 -6.07 -22.58
N SER A 133 6.22 -5.93 -22.91
CA SER A 133 7.24 -6.89 -22.45
C SER A 133 7.35 -6.87 -20.91
N PRO A 134 7.47 -8.03 -20.27
CA PRO A 134 7.72 -8.10 -18.84
C PRO A 134 9.00 -7.36 -18.44
N ARG A 135 8.97 -6.69 -17.30
CA ARG A 135 10.14 -6.02 -16.73
C ARG A 135 10.10 -5.97 -15.21
N TYR A 136 11.26 -5.80 -14.61
CA TYR A 136 11.45 -5.60 -13.18
C TYR A 136 12.11 -4.27 -12.88
N GLN A 137 11.72 -3.70 -11.74
CA GLN A 137 12.46 -2.64 -11.08
C GLN A 137 12.65 -3.07 -9.62
N ASP A 138 13.82 -3.62 -9.31
CA ASP A 138 14.24 -3.95 -7.96
C ASP A 138 14.93 -2.74 -7.36
N VAL A 139 14.38 -2.22 -6.27
CA VAL A 139 14.86 -1.01 -5.62
C VAL A 139 15.25 -1.35 -4.19
N LYS A 140 16.51 -1.10 -3.86
CA LYS A 140 17.02 -1.29 -2.51
C LYS A 140 16.60 -0.12 -1.60
N SER A 141 16.47 -0.41 -0.32
CA SER A 141 16.02 0.56 0.68
C SER A 141 16.80 1.89 0.64
N ASN A 142 18.11 1.83 0.42
CA ASN A 142 18.97 3.01 0.36
C ASN A 142 18.78 3.87 -0.91
N GLU A 143 18.10 3.35 -1.92
CA GLU A 143 17.76 4.09 -3.14
C GLU A 143 16.43 4.86 -3.01
N ILE A 144 15.65 4.58 -1.97
CA ILE A 144 14.37 5.24 -1.72
C ILE A 144 14.60 6.52 -0.93
N PRO A 145 14.25 7.69 -1.51
CA PRO A 145 14.38 8.95 -0.77
C PRO A 145 13.54 8.96 0.49
N GLU A 146 14.15 9.39 1.59
CA GLU A 146 13.49 9.56 2.87
C GLU A 146 13.60 11.04 3.27
N ILE A 147 12.46 11.64 3.59
CA ILE A 147 12.37 13.04 3.98
C ILE A 147 11.82 13.08 5.41
N ILE A 148 12.50 13.81 6.29
CA ILE A 148 12.04 14.06 7.65
C ILE A 148 11.76 15.54 7.77
N ASP A 149 10.52 15.90 8.11
CA ASP A 149 10.10 17.28 8.31
C ASP A 149 10.40 17.75 9.75
N ASP A 150 10.27 19.04 10.00
CA ASP A 150 10.60 19.68 11.29
C ASP A 150 9.80 19.11 12.47
N ASP A 151 8.59 18.62 12.24
CA ASP A 151 7.76 17.99 13.26
C ASP A 151 8.06 16.49 13.48
N GLY A 152 9.03 15.94 12.76
CA GLY A 152 9.40 14.53 12.81
C GLY A 152 8.61 13.63 11.87
N THR A 153 7.68 14.16 11.06
CA THR A 153 7.00 13.39 10.02
C THR A 153 8.00 12.90 9.00
N LYS A 154 7.99 11.59 8.76
CA LYS A 154 8.89 10.91 7.83
C LYS A 154 8.11 10.40 6.63
N VAL A 155 8.64 10.66 5.43
CA VAL A 155 8.08 10.17 4.17
C VAL A 155 9.15 9.45 3.36
N ARG A 156 8.89 8.21 3.02
CA ARG A 156 9.66 7.46 2.02
C ARG A 156 8.93 7.55 0.68
N VAL A 157 9.60 8.08 -0.32
CA VAL A 157 9.04 8.29 -1.66
C VAL A 157 9.43 7.11 -2.54
N VAL A 158 8.53 6.14 -2.70
CA VAL A 158 8.79 4.95 -3.50
C VAL A 158 8.58 5.25 -4.98
N VAL A 159 7.45 5.87 -5.32
CA VAL A 159 7.09 6.24 -6.69
C VAL A 159 6.52 7.64 -6.70
N GLY A 160 6.80 8.38 -7.76
CA GLY A 160 6.33 9.74 -7.97
C GLY A 160 7.21 10.77 -7.26
N SER A 161 6.74 12.01 -7.24
CA SER A 161 7.45 13.13 -6.62
C SER A 161 6.68 13.65 -5.42
N PHE A 162 7.40 13.89 -4.33
CA PHE A 162 6.84 14.41 -3.10
C PHE A 162 7.87 15.25 -2.34
N TRP A 163 7.46 16.41 -1.84
CA TRP A 163 8.33 17.36 -1.16
C TRP A 163 9.69 17.61 -1.86
N GLY A 164 9.65 17.71 -3.20
CA GLY A 164 10.85 17.96 -4.00
C GLY A 164 11.76 16.75 -4.23
N LYS A 165 11.37 15.57 -3.81
CA LYS A 165 12.09 14.31 -4.05
C LYS A 165 11.31 13.43 -5.01
N LYS A 166 12.03 12.76 -5.92
CA LYS A 166 11.45 11.79 -6.86
C LYS A 166 11.84 10.38 -6.44
N GLY A 167 10.84 9.49 -6.40
CA GLY A 167 11.05 8.07 -6.16
C GLY A 167 11.82 7.39 -7.31
N PRO A 168 12.51 6.28 -7.02
CA PRO A 168 13.37 5.60 -7.99
C PRO A 168 12.63 4.80 -9.06
N VAL A 169 11.38 4.44 -8.83
CA VAL A 169 10.57 3.69 -9.80
C VAL A 169 10.00 4.63 -10.85
N ASP A 170 10.16 4.30 -12.12
CA ASP A 170 9.67 5.10 -13.24
C ASP A 170 9.03 4.27 -14.36
N GLY A 171 8.48 4.97 -15.36
CA GLY A 171 7.88 4.34 -16.53
C GLY A 171 6.59 3.56 -16.25
N ILE A 172 5.89 3.88 -15.18
CA ILE A 172 4.62 3.28 -14.79
C ILE A 172 3.48 3.95 -15.55
N ALA A 173 2.57 3.14 -16.11
CA ALA A 173 1.50 3.62 -16.98
C ALA A 173 0.52 4.57 -16.31
N ALA A 174 0.18 4.35 -15.04
CA ALA A 174 -0.82 5.12 -14.31
C ALA A 174 -0.26 6.40 -13.67
N ASP A 175 1.04 6.67 -13.80
CA ASP A 175 1.73 7.76 -13.10
C ASP A 175 1.36 7.82 -11.60
N PRO A 176 1.53 6.72 -10.86
CA PRO A 176 1.12 6.63 -9.48
C PRO A 176 2.08 7.39 -8.56
N GLN A 177 1.58 7.71 -7.37
CA GLN A 177 2.39 8.14 -6.24
C GLN A 177 2.25 7.11 -5.12
N TYR A 178 3.37 6.54 -4.69
CA TYR A 178 3.43 5.56 -3.60
C TYR A 178 4.34 6.08 -2.50
N LEU A 179 3.76 6.34 -1.34
CA LEU A 179 4.45 6.94 -0.19
C LEU A 179 4.26 6.05 1.03
N ASP A 180 5.33 5.88 1.80
CA ASP A 180 5.29 5.33 3.16
C ASP A 180 5.51 6.48 4.14
N ILE A 181 4.47 6.78 4.93
CA ILE A 181 4.41 7.98 5.77
C ILE A 181 4.32 7.58 7.24
N THR A 182 5.19 8.15 8.06
CA THR A 182 5.12 8.04 9.51
C THR A 182 4.87 9.42 10.10
N VAL A 183 3.71 9.58 10.74
CA VAL A 183 3.34 10.82 11.44
C VAL A 183 3.50 10.58 12.94
N PRO A 184 4.29 11.40 13.65
CA PRO A 184 4.45 11.26 15.09
C PRO A 184 3.13 11.44 15.85
N ALA A 185 2.99 10.72 16.95
CA ALA A 185 1.79 10.80 17.80
C ALA A 185 1.47 12.25 18.21
N GLY A 186 0.21 12.62 18.13
CA GLY A 186 -0.28 13.96 18.47
C GLY A 186 -0.01 15.02 17.40
N LYS A 187 0.62 14.69 16.27
CA LYS A 187 0.89 15.64 15.19
C LYS A 187 -0.22 15.62 14.14
N ARG A 188 -0.54 16.81 13.64
CA ARG A 188 -1.43 17.04 12.51
C ARG A 188 -0.61 17.39 11.29
N LYS A 189 -0.88 16.73 10.17
CA LYS A 189 -0.14 16.94 8.92
C LYS A 189 -1.08 17.10 7.74
N VAL A 190 -0.71 18.01 6.85
CA VAL A 190 -1.42 18.26 5.59
C VAL A 190 -0.56 17.77 4.44
N PHE A 191 -1.12 16.91 3.59
CA PHE A 191 -0.46 16.41 2.39
C PHE A 191 -1.20 16.89 1.16
N LYS A 192 -0.50 17.56 0.26
CA LYS A 192 -1.04 17.91 -1.05
C LYS A 192 -1.11 16.67 -1.92
N VAL A 193 -2.23 16.53 -2.63
CA VAL A 193 -2.49 15.43 -3.57
C VAL A 193 -2.97 15.99 -4.89
N ASP A 194 -2.68 15.27 -5.98
CA ASP A 194 -3.20 15.64 -7.29
C ASP A 194 -4.72 15.49 -7.32
N THR A 195 -5.43 16.56 -7.61
CA THR A 195 -6.89 16.64 -7.60
C THR A 195 -7.56 15.60 -8.51
N TYR A 196 -6.89 15.24 -9.60
CA TYR A 196 -7.43 14.29 -10.60
C TYR A 196 -7.15 12.83 -10.31
N LYS A 197 -6.35 12.54 -9.27
CA LYS A 197 -5.98 11.17 -8.93
C LYS A 197 -6.82 10.63 -7.78
N GLN A 198 -7.20 9.38 -7.87
CA GLN A 198 -7.77 8.66 -6.74
C GLN A 198 -6.71 8.51 -5.64
N THR A 199 -7.14 8.67 -4.40
CA THR A 199 -6.25 8.64 -3.25
C THR A 199 -6.84 7.75 -2.18
N PHE A 200 -6.03 6.86 -1.65
CA PHE A 200 -6.36 6.07 -0.47
C PHE A 200 -5.15 5.94 0.44
N ALA A 201 -5.39 5.62 1.69
CA ALA A 201 -4.37 5.32 2.67
C ALA A 201 -4.68 3.99 3.36
N TYR A 202 -3.64 3.27 3.71
CA TYR A 202 -3.73 2.09 4.56
C TYR A 202 -2.97 2.33 5.85
N ILE A 203 -3.69 2.27 6.97
CA ILE A 203 -3.10 2.41 8.30
C ILE A 203 -2.65 1.04 8.76
N PHE A 204 -1.36 0.83 8.85
CA PHE A 204 -0.82 -0.47 9.23
C PHE A 204 -0.12 -0.48 10.60
N GLU A 205 -0.01 0.68 11.22
CA GLU A 205 0.52 0.82 12.58
C GLU A 205 -0.08 2.07 13.25
N GLY A 206 -0.50 1.96 14.50
CA GLY A 206 -1.09 3.06 15.24
C GLY A 206 -2.51 3.39 14.81
N SER A 207 -2.90 4.64 15.00
CA SER A 207 -4.22 5.17 14.63
C SER A 207 -4.10 6.62 14.18
N ALA A 208 -5.04 7.04 13.34
CA ALA A 208 -5.11 8.41 12.85
C ALA A 208 -6.55 8.85 12.63
N THR A 209 -6.77 10.16 12.67
CA THR A 209 -8.03 10.78 12.23
C THR A 209 -7.77 11.60 10.98
N PHE A 210 -8.75 11.64 10.09
CA PHE A 210 -8.74 12.44 8.86
C PHE A 210 -9.79 13.55 8.99
N ARG A 211 -9.39 14.61 9.66
CA ARG A 211 -10.26 15.73 10.05
C ARG A 211 -10.30 16.82 9.00
N ASP A 212 -11.20 17.78 9.27
CA ASP A 212 -11.38 18.99 8.47
C ASP A 212 -11.78 18.72 7.02
N ALA A 213 -12.36 17.52 6.75
CA ALA A 213 -12.87 17.17 5.45
C ALA A 213 -13.88 18.20 4.95
N SER A 214 -13.81 18.51 3.65
CA SER A 214 -14.75 19.41 3.00
C SER A 214 -16.16 18.81 3.01
N LYS A 215 -17.15 19.63 3.36
CA LYS A 215 -18.58 19.22 3.31
C LYS A 215 -18.97 18.88 1.87
N PRO A 216 -19.94 17.96 1.65
CA PRO A 216 -20.84 17.34 2.61
C PRO A 216 -20.40 15.96 3.13
N PHE A 217 -19.22 15.51 2.82
CA PHE A 217 -18.79 14.10 2.90
C PHE A 217 -18.02 13.74 4.19
N GLY A 218 -18.38 14.26 5.31
CA GLY A 218 -17.86 13.73 6.59
C GLY A 218 -18.40 12.31 6.79
N VAL A 219 -17.51 11.33 7.03
CA VAL A 219 -17.93 10.00 7.45
C VAL A 219 -18.24 10.04 8.93
N LEU A 220 -19.49 9.72 9.28
CA LEU A 220 -19.93 9.54 10.63
C LEU A 220 -19.92 8.05 10.93
N VAL A 221 -18.97 7.59 11.72
CA VAL A 221 -19.04 6.26 12.31
C VAL A 221 -19.49 6.43 13.74
N GLU A 222 -20.75 6.09 14.00
CA GLU A 222 -21.31 6.06 15.35
C GLU A 222 -21.33 4.62 15.82
N LYS A 223 -20.79 4.38 16.99
CA LYS A 223 -20.87 3.09 17.66
C LYS A 223 -21.37 3.31 19.07
N GLU A 224 -22.45 2.65 19.41
CA GLU A 224 -22.93 2.58 20.78
C GLU A 224 -22.12 1.52 21.53
N VAL A 225 -21.48 1.92 22.62
CA VAL A 225 -20.76 1.02 23.52
C VAL A 225 -21.24 1.30 24.94
N ASN A 226 -21.86 0.30 25.56
CA ASN A 226 -22.40 0.38 26.94
C ASN A 226 -23.41 1.51 27.17
N GLY A 227 -24.24 1.84 26.15
CA GLY A 227 -25.25 2.89 26.24
C GLY A 227 -24.72 4.32 26.14
N GLU A 228 -23.44 4.50 25.86
CA GLU A 228 -22.84 5.79 25.51
C GLU A 228 -22.58 5.85 24.01
N GLU A 229 -23.06 6.90 23.36
CA GLU A 229 -22.67 7.20 21.97
C GLU A 229 -21.20 7.60 21.93
N ILE A 230 -20.35 6.66 21.53
CA ILE A 230 -18.95 6.97 21.24
C ILE A 230 -18.89 7.40 19.77
N HIS A 231 -18.71 8.69 19.55
CA HIS A 231 -18.43 9.22 18.23
C HIS A 231 -17.01 8.84 17.82
N LEU A 232 -16.82 7.65 17.22
CA LEU A 232 -15.57 7.24 16.57
C LEU A 232 -15.47 7.91 15.19
N ARG A 233 -15.88 9.19 15.13
CA ARG A 233 -15.77 9.97 13.90
C ARG A 233 -14.31 10.06 13.53
N ASP A 234 -14.02 9.70 12.30
CA ASP A 234 -12.75 9.96 11.64
C ASP A 234 -11.54 9.17 12.15
N MET A 235 -11.67 8.31 13.18
CA MET A 235 -10.54 7.53 13.67
C MET A 235 -10.37 6.25 12.86
N SER A 236 -9.20 6.09 12.27
CA SER A 236 -8.78 4.89 11.55
C SER A 236 -7.60 4.26 12.28
N GLY A 237 -7.79 3.03 12.73
CA GLY A 237 -6.79 2.28 13.47
C GLY A 237 -5.92 1.39 12.58
N ASN A 238 -5.14 0.54 13.23
CA ASN A 238 -4.30 -0.46 12.57
C ASN A 238 -5.13 -1.35 11.62
N ARG A 239 -4.60 -1.64 10.44
CA ARG A 239 -5.23 -2.45 9.39
C ARG A 239 -6.54 -1.86 8.86
N THR A 240 -6.55 -0.57 8.65
CA THR A 240 -7.71 0.15 8.13
C THR A 240 -7.39 0.80 6.78
N LEU A 241 -8.21 0.50 5.79
CA LEU A 241 -8.23 1.19 4.50
C LEU A 241 -9.10 2.44 4.59
N VAL A 242 -8.58 3.57 4.15
CA VAL A 242 -9.30 4.84 4.03
C VAL A 242 -9.25 5.30 2.59
N VAL A 243 -10.39 5.41 1.94
CA VAL A 243 -10.51 5.92 0.57
C VAL A 243 -11.06 7.33 0.61
N PHE A 244 -10.39 8.25 -0.09
CA PHE A 244 -10.75 9.67 -0.08
C PHE A 244 -11.57 10.04 -1.31
N GLY A 245 -12.49 10.98 -1.11
CA GLY A 245 -13.17 11.68 -2.19
C GLY A 245 -12.26 12.72 -2.86
N SER A 246 -12.85 13.59 -3.67
CA SER A 246 -12.09 14.61 -4.41
C SER A 246 -11.65 15.77 -3.52
N GLY A 247 -10.51 16.35 -3.86
CA GLY A 247 -9.95 17.51 -3.18
C GLY A 247 -8.46 17.67 -3.45
N ASP A 248 -7.88 18.72 -2.91
CA ASP A 248 -6.48 19.11 -3.12
C ASP A 248 -5.55 18.60 -2.03
N GLU A 249 -6.09 18.30 -0.86
CA GLU A 249 -5.30 17.97 0.33
C GLU A 249 -5.93 16.82 1.13
N VAL A 250 -5.07 16.05 1.78
CA VAL A 250 -5.43 15.11 2.83
C VAL A 250 -4.87 15.62 4.14
N VAL A 251 -5.71 15.69 5.17
CA VAL A 251 -5.32 16.10 6.53
C VAL A 251 -5.40 14.89 7.45
N VAL A 252 -4.30 14.59 8.09
CA VAL A 252 -4.18 13.49 9.04
C VAL A 252 -3.71 13.99 10.39
N GLN A 253 -4.27 13.41 11.43
CA GLN A 253 -3.81 13.60 12.80
C GLN A 253 -3.56 12.24 13.44
N ALA A 254 -2.32 12.02 13.85
CA ALA A 254 -1.89 10.81 14.53
C ALA A 254 -2.11 10.89 16.06
#